data_48fe1e8a8175ca5f5b5b9c67fdfd3800
#
_entry.id   48fe1e8a8175ca5f5b5b9c67fdfd3800
#
_cell.length_a   1.000
_cell.length_b   1.000
_cell.length_c   1.000
_cell.angle_alpha   90.00
_cell.angle_beta   90.00
_cell.angle_gamma   90.00
#
_symmetry.space_group_name_H-M   'P 1'
#
loop_
_entity.id
_entity.type
_entity.pdbx_description
1 polymer ?
#
loop_
_entity_poly.entity_id
_entity_poly.type
_entity_poly.pdbx_seq_one_letter_code
_entity_poly.pdbx_strand_id
1 'polypeptide(L)'
;YSHHATDPVCGRLLNAFDLVRLHRFRDLDDKCAPDTASGKLPSFHAMSDFSLKDEKVKAVFAEERKVQASEEFTDEDWQKALELDKAGKVKNTLQNLTVILMNDPLLKPLVFNQLLDGMEIKGDVPWRHPSKFWRDADDAQLISYVDSHYGTFSARNYDIAVAKVTDDRSYHPIREFIENLPEWDKVPRVDTLLIDYLGADDNGYVRAVTRKTLCAAIKRVLYPGCKFDSMLVLNGPQGVGKSTLIAK
;
A
#
# COMPACT_ATOMS: atom_id res chain seq x y z
N TYR A 1 -38.23 14.31 -9.95
CA TYR A 1 -39.49 14.26 -10.73
C TYR A 1 -40.02 15.67 -10.96
N SER A 2 -40.30 16.04 -12.23
CA SER A 2 -40.87 17.36 -12.55
C SER A 2 -42.38 17.28 -12.77
N HIS A 3 -43.14 18.22 -12.15
CA HIS A 3 -44.59 18.38 -12.30
C HIS A 3 -44.96 19.56 -13.21
N HIS A 4 -43.99 20.33 -13.69
CA HIS A 4 -44.21 21.51 -14.51
C HIS A 4 -44.44 21.14 -15.98
N ALA A 5 -45.62 21.47 -16.51
CA ALA A 5 -46.00 21.12 -17.89
C ALA A 5 -45.11 21.72 -18.97
N THR A 6 -44.39 22.81 -18.67
CA THR A 6 -43.40 23.44 -19.56
C THR A 6 -42.00 22.82 -19.52
N ASP A 7 -41.78 21.89 -18.58
CA ASP A 7 -40.50 21.22 -18.44
C ASP A 7 -40.38 20.09 -19.48
N PRO A 8 -39.29 20.05 -20.28
CA PRO A 8 -39.07 18.99 -21.26
C PRO A 8 -39.11 17.56 -20.71
N VAL A 9 -38.97 17.41 -19.40
CA VAL A 9 -38.96 16.13 -18.68
C VAL A 9 -40.15 15.93 -17.74
N CYS A 10 -41.21 16.74 -17.93
CA CYS A 10 -42.42 16.63 -17.12
C CYS A 10 -42.97 15.20 -17.07
N GLY A 11 -43.34 14.72 -15.88
CA GLY A 11 -43.91 13.41 -15.64
C GLY A 11 -42.90 12.26 -15.67
N ARG A 12 -41.61 12.52 -15.67
CA ARG A 12 -40.54 11.50 -15.67
C ARG A 12 -39.71 11.54 -14.40
N LEU A 13 -39.40 10.37 -13.87
CA LEU A 13 -38.40 10.21 -12.82
C LEU A 13 -37.02 10.03 -13.48
N LEU A 14 -36.08 10.93 -13.18
CA LEU A 14 -34.78 10.98 -13.80
C LEU A 14 -33.66 11.07 -12.75
N ASN A 15 -32.50 10.49 -13.08
CA ASN A 15 -31.26 10.78 -12.38
C ASN A 15 -30.66 12.13 -12.81
N ALA A 16 -29.65 12.61 -12.11
CA ALA A 16 -29.02 13.90 -12.38
C ALA A 16 -28.40 13.98 -13.79
N PHE A 17 -27.80 12.88 -14.27
CA PHE A 17 -27.20 12.80 -15.60
C PHE A 17 -28.27 13.00 -16.69
N ASP A 18 -29.34 12.24 -16.63
CA ASP A 18 -30.43 12.32 -17.63
C ASP A 18 -31.19 13.64 -17.55
N LEU A 19 -31.32 14.20 -16.35
CA LEU A 19 -31.91 15.54 -16.19
C LEU A 19 -31.11 16.58 -17.00
N VAL A 20 -29.82 16.67 -16.77
CA VAL A 20 -28.97 17.64 -17.50
C VAL A 20 -28.89 17.30 -18.99
N ARG A 21 -28.80 16.01 -19.35
CA ARG A 21 -28.78 15.56 -20.75
C ARG A 21 -30.00 16.02 -21.53
N LEU A 22 -31.20 15.80 -21.00
CA LEU A 22 -32.44 16.13 -21.67
C LEU A 22 -32.72 17.64 -21.73
N HIS A 23 -32.25 18.41 -20.74
CA HIS A 23 -32.37 19.87 -20.78
C HIS A 23 -31.37 20.54 -21.72
N ARG A 24 -30.18 19.97 -21.90
CA ARG A 24 -29.09 20.64 -22.60
C ARG A 24 -28.79 20.09 -23.99
N PHE A 25 -29.04 18.80 -24.21
CA PHE A 25 -28.61 18.10 -25.40
C PHE A 25 -29.74 17.35 -26.13
N ARG A 26 -31.00 17.46 -25.69
CA ARG A 26 -32.13 16.73 -26.25
C ARG A 26 -32.27 16.90 -27.77
N ASP A 27 -32.08 18.12 -28.27
CA ASP A 27 -32.26 18.47 -29.67
C ASP A 27 -31.32 17.66 -30.62
N LEU A 28 -30.25 17.10 -30.08
CA LEU A 28 -29.35 16.24 -30.83
C LEU A 28 -29.98 14.90 -31.21
N ASP A 29 -31.04 14.48 -30.50
CA ASP A 29 -31.72 13.20 -30.70
C ASP A 29 -32.89 13.28 -31.71
N ASP A 30 -33.23 14.45 -32.20
CA ASP A 30 -34.42 14.69 -33.07
C ASP A 30 -34.46 13.83 -34.34
N LYS A 31 -33.30 13.37 -34.80
CA LYS A 31 -33.16 12.52 -36.00
C LYS A 31 -33.04 11.03 -35.67
N CYS A 32 -33.10 10.65 -34.40
CA CYS A 32 -32.97 9.26 -33.97
C CYS A 32 -34.33 8.54 -33.98
N ALA A 33 -34.30 7.23 -34.22
CA ALA A 33 -35.50 6.39 -34.13
C ALA A 33 -36.00 6.34 -32.66
N PRO A 34 -37.33 6.30 -32.42
CA PRO A 34 -37.91 6.36 -31.09
C PRO A 34 -37.49 5.23 -30.14
N ASP A 35 -37.05 4.11 -30.68
CA ASP A 35 -36.60 2.92 -29.96
C ASP A 35 -35.08 2.80 -29.84
N THR A 36 -34.35 3.88 -30.18
CA THR A 36 -32.89 3.90 -30.04
C THR A 36 -32.47 3.78 -28.58
N ALA A 37 -31.62 2.79 -28.27
CA ALA A 37 -31.09 2.60 -26.92
C ALA A 37 -30.39 3.85 -26.41
N SER A 38 -30.63 4.25 -25.16
CA SER A 38 -30.13 5.51 -24.55
C SER A 38 -28.63 5.71 -24.72
N GLY A 39 -27.81 4.67 -24.57
CA GLY A 39 -26.35 4.74 -24.73
C GLY A 39 -25.86 4.96 -26.19
N LYS A 40 -26.76 4.88 -27.19
CA LYS A 40 -26.46 5.16 -28.61
C LYS A 40 -26.95 6.53 -29.07
N LEU A 41 -27.61 7.26 -28.20
CA LEU A 41 -28.13 8.59 -28.50
C LEU A 41 -27.00 9.63 -28.59
N PRO A 42 -27.02 10.55 -29.57
CA PRO A 42 -26.05 11.65 -29.64
C PRO A 42 -26.04 12.52 -28.35
N SER A 43 -27.21 12.75 -27.78
CA SER A 43 -27.30 13.46 -26.49
C SER A 43 -26.56 12.78 -25.35
N PHE A 44 -26.55 11.44 -25.33
CA PHE A 44 -25.82 10.67 -24.32
C PHE A 44 -24.31 10.85 -24.44
N HIS A 45 -23.79 10.79 -25.65
CA HIS A 45 -22.37 11.03 -25.90
C HIS A 45 -21.97 12.46 -25.57
N ALA A 46 -22.79 13.45 -25.99
CA ALA A 46 -22.54 14.87 -25.70
C ALA A 46 -22.56 15.15 -24.17
N MET A 47 -23.46 14.52 -23.44
CA MET A 47 -23.51 14.62 -21.97
C MET A 47 -22.32 13.93 -21.30
N SER A 48 -21.89 12.77 -21.81
CA SER A 48 -20.71 12.08 -21.32
C SER A 48 -19.45 12.93 -21.50
N ASP A 49 -19.26 13.51 -22.68
CA ASP A 49 -18.14 14.42 -22.97
C ASP A 49 -18.21 15.70 -22.11
N PHE A 50 -19.41 16.19 -21.83
CA PHE A 50 -19.60 17.32 -20.95
C PHE A 50 -19.24 17.02 -19.51
N SER A 51 -19.69 15.87 -18.98
CA SER A 51 -19.40 15.45 -17.61
C SER A 51 -17.89 15.16 -17.39
N LEU A 52 -17.21 14.61 -18.40
CA LEU A 52 -15.76 14.35 -18.35
C LEU A 52 -14.90 15.62 -18.41
N LYS A 53 -15.47 16.81 -18.64
CA LYS A 53 -14.74 18.09 -18.54
C LYS A 53 -14.71 18.64 -17.12
N ASP A 54 -15.59 18.16 -16.24
CA ASP A 54 -15.64 18.58 -14.84
C ASP A 54 -14.61 17.79 -14.01
N GLU A 55 -13.64 18.50 -13.41
CA GLU A 55 -12.56 17.88 -12.61
C GLU A 55 -13.10 17.14 -11.36
N LYS A 56 -14.22 17.57 -10.78
CA LYS A 56 -14.84 16.86 -9.66
C LYS A 56 -15.47 15.55 -10.10
N VAL A 57 -16.10 15.52 -11.27
CA VAL A 57 -16.66 14.30 -11.85
C VAL A 57 -15.56 13.32 -12.22
N LYS A 58 -14.45 13.80 -12.80
CA LYS A 58 -13.26 12.97 -13.05
C LYS A 58 -12.70 12.36 -11.76
N ALA A 59 -12.60 13.15 -10.69
CA ALA A 59 -12.09 12.68 -9.41
C ALA A 59 -12.99 11.59 -8.80
N VAL A 60 -14.33 11.77 -8.86
CA VAL A 60 -15.29 10.76 -8.38
C VAL A 60 -15.18 9.48 -9.20
N PHE A 61 -15.14 9.55 -10.53
CA PHE A 61 -14.95 8.34 -11.36
C PHE A 61 -13.60 7.66 -11.14
N ALA A 62 -12.54 8.43 -10.87
CA ALA A 62 -11.24 7.84 -10.53
C ALA A 62 -11.28 7.12 -9.18
N GLU A 63 -11.99 7.69 -8.21
CA GLU A 63 -12.16 7.08 -6.88
C GLU A 63 -13.09 5.86 -6.94
N GLU A 64 -14.23 5.94 -7.65
CA GLU A 64 -15.13 4.79 -7.87
C GLU A 64 -14.42 3.63 -8.58
N ARG A 65 -13.56 3.92 -9.59
CA ARG A 65 -12.74 2.87 -10.22
C ARG A 65 -11.74 2.24 -9.26
N LYS A 66 -11.16 3.02 -8.35
CA LYS A 66 -10.28 2.48 -7.31
C LYS A 66 -11.06 1.62 -6.32
N VAL A 67 -12.23 2.06 -5.89
CA VAL A 67 -13.11 1.32 -4.97
C VAL A 67 -13.61 0.06 -5.65
N GLN A 68 -14.13 0.12 -6.88
CA GLN A 68 -14.54 -1.07 -7.64
C GLN A 68 -13.37 -2.04 -7.86
N ALA A 69 -12.19 -1.54 -8.21
CA ALA A 69 -11.00 -2.40 -8.32
C ALA A 69 -10.61 -3.04 -6.97
N SER A 70 -10.96 -2.44 -5.84
CA SER A 70 -10.70 -3.01 -4.51
C SER A 70 -11.82 -3.92 -3.99
N GLU A 71 -13.07 -3.71 -4.44
CA GLU A 71 -14.25 -4.49 -4.02
C GLU A 71 -14.54 -5.71 -4.92
N GLU A 72 -14.14 -5.66 -6.19
CA GLU A 72 -14.34 -6.78 -7.15
C GLU A 72 -13.35 -7.93 -6.98
N PHE A 73 -12.28 -7.76 -6.19
CA PHE A 73 -11.30 -8.81 -5.95
C PHE A 73 -11.48 -9.44 -4.56
N THR A 74 -12.33 -10.45 -4.47
CA THR A 74 -12.15 -11.50 -3.46
C THR A 74 -10.79 -12.17 -3.71
N ASP A 75 -10.12 -12.65 -2.66
CA ASP A 75 -8.77 -13.29 -2.73
C ASP A 75 -8.62 -14.39 -3.81
N GLU A 76 -9.71 -14.85 -4.44
CA GLU A 76 -9.72 -15.88 -5.47
C GLU A 76 -9.89 -15.36 -6.92
N ASP A 77 -10.31 -14.10 -7.11
CA ASP A 77 -10.72 -13.60 -8.45
C ASP A 77 -9.68 -12.70 -9.16
N TRP A 78 -8.58 -12.36 -8.50
CA TRP A 78 -7.55 -11.46 -9.06
C TRP A 78 -6.93 -11.98 -10.38
N GLN A 79 -6.94 -13.29 -10.60
CA GLN A 79 -6.44 -13.90 -11.84
C GLN A 79 -7.25 -13.47 -13.06
N LYS A 80 -8.52 -13.09 -12.90
CA LYS A 80 -9.37 -12.56 -13.97
C LYS A 80 -8.91 -11.18 -14.48
N ALA A 81 -8.11 -10.46 -13.68
CA ALA A 81 -7.54 -9.18 -14.08
C ALA A 81 -6.30 -9.33 -14.97
N LEU A 82 -5.78 -10.55 -15.14
CA LEU A 82 -4.61 -10.77 -15.97
C LEU A 82 -4.98 -10.65 -17.46
N GLU A 83 -4.20 -9.84 -18.17
CA GLU A 83 -4.32 -9.76 -19.62
C GLU A 83 -3.83 -11.06 -20.27
N LEU A 84 -4.67 -11.66 -21.09
CA LEU A 84 -4.35 -12.86 -21.84
C LEU A 84 -4.05 -12.52 -23.31
N ASP A 85 -3.24 -13.31 -23.95
CA ASP A 85 -3.03 -13.29 -25.38
C ASP A 85 -4.18 -14.02 -26.14
N LYS A 86 -4.11 -14.05 -27.48
CA LYS A 86 -5.12 -14.73 -28.32
C LYS A 86 -5.17 -16.25 -28.11
N ALA A 87 -4.14 -16.83 -27.49
CA ALA A 87 -4.05 -18.25 -27.16
C ALA A 87 -4.45 -18.55 -25.71
N GLY A 88 -4.93 -17.56 -24.95
CA GLY A 88 -5.32 -17.70 -23.55
C GLY A 88 -4.15 -17.75 -22.58
N LYS A 89 -2.93 -17.40 -23.00
CA LYS A 89 -1.75 -17.32 -22.11
C LYS A 89 -1.61 -15.94 -21.53
N VAL A 90 -1.09 -15.86 -20.29
CA VAL A 90 -0.78 -14.60 -19.63
C VAL A 90 0.28 -13.83 -20.45
N LYS A 91 -0.04 -12.57 -20.78
CA LYS A 91 0.89 -11.72 -21.53
C LYS A 91 2.08 -11.31 -20.67
N ASN A 92 3.27 -11.25 -21.28
CA ASN A 92 4.48 -10.72 -20.67
C ASN A 92 4.40 -9.17 -20.56
N THR A 93 3.60 -8.66 -19.63
CA THR A 93 3.47 -7.24 -19.34
C THR A 93 3.88 -6.94 -17.91
N LEU A 94 4.40 -5.73 -17.66
CA LEU A 94 4.70 -5.26 -16.32
C LEU A 94 3.45 -5.27 -15.43
N GLN A 95 2.30 -4.90 -16.01
CA GLN A 95 1.02 -4.89 -15.30
C GLN A 95 0.65 -6.27 -14.77
N ASN A 96 0.70 -7.32 -15.63
CA ASN A 96 0.40 -8.68 -15.21
C ASN A 96 1.33 -9.18 -14.10
N LEU A 97 2.63 -8.95 -14.25
CA LEU A 97 3.59 -9.37 -13.23
C LEU A 97 3.37 -8.63 -11.90
N THR A 98 3.05 -7.34 -11.95
CA THR A 98 2.70 -6.57 -10.75
C THR A 98 1.45 -7.13 -10.08
N VAL A 99 0.38 -7.44 -10.84
CA VAL A 99 -0.85 -8.04 -10.31
C VAL A 99 -0.56 -9.40 -9.65
N ILE A 100 0.25 -10.26 -10.28
CA ILE A 100 0.66 -11.55 -9.71
C ILE A 100 1.39 -11.35 -8.38
N LEU A 101 2.44 -10.52 -8.36
CA LEU A 101 3.23 -10.28 -7.16
C LEU A 101 2.41 -9.66 -6.02
N MET A 102 1.42 -8.84 -6.35
CA MET A 102 0.56 -8.19 -5.34
C MET A 102 -0.47 -9.16 -4.73
N ASN A 103 -1.00 -10.08 -5.51
CA ASN A 103 -2.18 -10.84 -5.11
C ASN A 103 -1.91 -12.31 -4.80
N ASP A 104 -0.86 -12.92 -5.36
CA ASP A 104 -0.50 -14.29 -5.02
C ASP A 104 -0.18 -14.42 -3.51
N PRO A 105 -0.96 -15.22 -2.76
CA PRO A 105 -0.79 -15.36 -1.31
C PRO A 105 0.63 -15.79 -0.90
N LEU A 106 1.29 -16.62 -1.71
CA LEU A 106 2.63 -17.14 -1.45
C LEU A 106 3.73 -16.11 -1.71
N LEU A 107 3.41 -15.01 -2.41
CA LEU A 107 4.33 -13.90 -2.69
C LEU A 107 4.05 -12.65 -1.83
N LYS A 108 2.96 -12.66 -1.04
CA LYS A 108 2.65 -11.59 -0.06
C LYS A 108 3.77 -11.37 0.98
N PRO A 109 4.54 -12.39 1.42
CA PRO A 109 5.63 -12.19 2.38
C PRO A 109 6.83 -11.37 1.90
N LEU A 110 6.91 -11.06 0.61
CA LEU A 110 7.98 -10.24 0.05
C LEU A 110 7.76 -8.77 0.43
N VAL A 111 8.69 -8.20 1.20
CA VAL A 111 8.60 -6.84 1.74
C VAL A 111 9.95 -6.12 1.65
N PHE A 112 9.93 -4.79 1.76
CA PHE A 112 11.15 -3.98 1.89
C PHE A 112 11.33 -3.51 3.33
N ASN A 113 12.46 -3.84 3.94
CA ASN A 113 12.80 -3.43 5.28
C ASN A 113 13.59 -2.11 5.23
N GLN A 114 12.95 -1.01 5.62
CA GLN A 114 13.53 0.34 5.59
C GLN A 114 14.74 0.52 6.52
N LEU A 115 14.86 -0.27 7.58
CA LEU A 115 16.02 -0.23 8.49
C LEU A 115 17.23 -0.96 7.91
N LEU A 116 16.97 -2.06 7.21
CA LEU A 116 17.99 -2.86 6.54
C LEU A 116 18.42 -2.22 5.20
N ASP A 117 17.56 -1.37 4.62
CA ASP A 117 17.65 -0.86 3.26
C ASP A 117 17.73 -2.00 2.24
N GLY A 118 16.83 -2.99 2.39
CA GLY A 118 16.86 -4.19 1.57
C GLY A 118 15.59 -5.04 1.68
N MET A 119 15.48 -5.99 0.76
CA MET A 119 14.35 -6.92 0.73
C MET A 119 14.45 -7.96 1.86
N GLU A 120 13.28 -8.33 2.37
CA GLU A 120 13.11 -9.31 3.42
C GLU A 120 11.88 -10.19 3.13
N ILE A 121 11.89 -11.41 3.64
CA ILE A 121 10.75 -12.34 3.58
C ILE A 121 10.13 -12.46 4.99
N LYS A 122 8.90 -11.96 5.14
CA LYS A 122 8.13 -12.00 6.41
C LYS A 122 7.08 -13.11 6.39
N GLY A 123 7.49 -14.37 6.23
CA GLY A 123 6.57 -15.50 6.21
C GLY A 123 7.06 -16.63 5.32
N ASP A 124 6.15 -17.53 4.98
CA ASP A 124 6.46 -18.68 4.14
C ASP A 124 6.39 -18.31 2.65
N VAL A 125 7.36 -18.81 1.89
CA VAL A 125 7.42 -18.69 0.42
C VAL A 125 7.46 -20.07 -0.21
N PRO A 126 7.07 -20.22 -1.50
CA PRO A 126 6.96 -21.53 -2.15
C PRO A 126 8.31 -22.22 -2.42
N TRP A 127 9.41 -21.69 -1.93
CA TRP A 127 10.75 -22.28 -2.04
C TRP A 127 11.46 -22.29 -0.69
N ARG A 128 12.53 -23.08 -0.60
CA ARG A 128 13.34 -23.18 0.61
C ARG A 128 14.10 -21.87 0.87
N HIS A 129 13.74 -21.20 1.95
CA HIS A 129 14.36 -19.96 2.38
C HIS A 129 14.90 -20.08 3.82
N PRO A 130 16.22 -20.23 4.02
CA PRO A 130 16.81 -20.48 5.34
C PRO A 130 17.04 -19.21 6.17
N SER A 131 16.85 -18.03 5.60
CA SER A 131 17.10 -16.72 6.23
C SER A 131 16.00 -15.76 5.88
N LYS A 132 15.67 -14.83 6.77
CA LYS A 132 14.69 -13.76 6.47
C LYS A 132 15.19 -12.74 5.43
N PHE A 133 16.49 -12.66 5.20
CA PHE A 133 17.08 -11.71 4.26
C PHE A 133 17.07 -12.26 2.85
N TRP A 134 16.66 -11.41 1.89
CA TRP A 134 16.69 -11.74 0.47
C TRP A 134 18.10 -12.05 -0.03
N ARG A 135 18.24 -13.04 -0.88
CA ARG A 135 19.49 -13.51 -1.46
C ARG A 135 19.38 -13.58 -2.99
N ASP A 136 20.50 -13.54 -3.69
CA ASP A 136 20.54 -13.71 -5.17
C ASP A 136 19.82 -15.00 -5.64
N ALA A 137 19.88 -16.06 -4.81
CA ALA A 137 19.17 -17.30 -5.10
C ALA A 137 17.63 -17.14 -5.07
N ASP A 138 17.10 -16.18 -4.31
CA ASP A 138 15.67 -15.97 -4.19
C ASP A 138 15.09 -15.28 -5.43
N ASP A 139 15.89 -14.49 -6.17
CA ASP A 139 15.52 -13.97 -7.48
C ASP A 139 15.27 -15.13 -8.48
N ALA A 140 16.18 -16.08 -8.54
CA ALA A 140 16.02 -17.25 -9.42
C ALA A 140 14.82 -18.12 -9.00
N GLN A 141 14.59 -18.28 -7.70
CA GLN A 141 13.44 -19.03 -7.18
C GLN A 141 12.12 -18.34 -7.49
N LEU A 142 12.04 -17.02 -7.32
CA LEU A 142 10.86 -16.24 -7.67
C LEU A 142 10.54 -16.36 -9.17
N ILE A 143 11.54 -16.17 -10.04
CA ILE A 143 11.39 -16.31 -11.48
C ILE A 143 10.89 -17.72 -11.82
N SER A 144 11.51 -18.76 -11.28
CA SER A 144 11.12 -20.16 -11.52
C SER A 144 9.69 -20.44 -11.06
N TYR A 145 9.29 -19.92 -9.92
CA TYR A 145 7.92 -20.05 -9.41
C TYR A 145 6.89 -19.38 -10.33
N VAL A 146 7.14 -18.13 -10.70
CA VAL A 146 6.21 -17.37 -11.56
C VAL A 146 6.13 -17.99 -12.96
N ASP A 147 7.25 -18.40 -13.55
CA ASP A 147 7.29 -19.05 -14.87
C ASP A 147 6.49 -20.35 -14.89
N SER A 148 6.57 -21.14 -13.83
CA SER A 148 5.87 -22.42 -13.74
C SER A 148 4.36 -22.29 -13.55
N HIS A 149 3.87 -21.19 -12.95
CA HIS A 149 2.45 -21.01 -12.61
C HIS A 149 1.71 -20.05 -13.53
N TYR A 150 2.40 -19.02 -14.04
CA TYR A 150 1.77 -17.92 -14.76
C TYR A 150 2.36 -17.69 -16.16
N GLY A 151 3.60 -18.14 -16.40
CA GLY A 151 4.31 -17.97 -17.66
C GLY A 151 5.50 -17.00 -17.55
N THR A 152 6.27 -16.93 -18.63
CA THR A 152 7.57 -16.26 -18.67
C THR A 152 7.44 -14.75 -18.82
N PHE A 153 8.15 -14.01 -17.97
CA PHE A 153 8.26 -12.56 -18.02
C PHE A 153 9.71 -12.14 -18.31
N SER A 154 9.88 -10.91 -18.84
CA SER A 154 11.21 -10.37 -19.08
C SER A 154 11.92 -9.99 -17.78
N ALA A 155 13.25 -10.09 -17.73
CA ALA A 155 14.06 -9.68 -16.57
C ALA A 155 13.76 -8.24 -16.16
N ARG A 156 13.63 -7.33 -17.14
CA ARG A 156 13.25 -5.92 -16.87
C ARG A 156 11.91 -5.79 -16.14
N ASN A 157 10.92 -6.62 -16.46
CA ASN A 157 9.63 -6.59 -15.79
C ASN A 157 9.77 -7.06 -14.35
N TYR A 158 10.61 -8.09 -14.08
CA TYR A 158 10.91 -8.53 -12.72
C TYR A 158 11.58 -7.42 -11.91
N ASP A 159 12.63 -6.78 -12.42
CA ASP A 159 13.35 -5.71 -11.72
C ASP A 159 12.38 -4.59 -11.27
N ILE A 160 11.50 -4.16 -12.17
CA ILE A 160 10.56 -3.07 -11.89
C ILE A 160 9.41 -3.52 -10.98
N ALA A 161 8.80 -4.68 -11.25
CA ALA A 161 7.64 -5.14 -10.52
C ALA A 161 7.98 -5.53 -9.08
N VAL A 162 9.11 -6.22 -8.87
CA VAL A 162 9.60 -6.60 -7.54
C VAL A 162 9.93 -5.36 -6.73
N ALA A 163 10.71 -4.42 -7.30
CA ALA A 163 11.03 -3.17 -6.62
C ALA A 163 9.76 -2.40 -6.22
N LYS A 164 8.80 -2.25 -7.15
CA LYS A 164 7.54 -1.57 -6.88
C LYS A 164 6.73 -2.25 -5.77
N VAL A 165 6.50 -3.55 -5.89
CA VAL A 165 5.60 -4.28 -4.96
C VAL A 165 6.21 -4.39 -3.57
N THR A 166 7.52 -4.57 -3.46
CA THR A 166 8.18 -4.60 -2.16
C THR A 166 8.25 -3.23 -1.51
N ASP A 167 8.41 -2.15 -2.29
CA ASP A 167 8.33 -0.77 -1.80
C ASP A 167 6.92 -0.43 -1.30
N ASP A 168 5.87 -0.80 -2.03
CA ASP A 168 4.46 -0.65 -1.61
C ASP A 168 4.17 -1.38 -0.28
N ARG A 169 4.93 -2.44 0.04
CA ARG A 169 4.87 -3.21 1.29
C ARG A 169 6.01 -2.88 2.24
N SER A 170 6.65 -1.73 2.04
CA SER A 170 7.78 -1.36 2.88
C SER A 170 7.35 -1.14 4.33
N TYR A 171 8.19 -1.55 5.24
CA TYR A 171 7.97 -1.39 6.67
C TYR A 171 9.25 -1.02 7.40
N HIS A 172 9.10 -0.38 8.55
CA HIS A 172 10.23 -0.08 9.44
C HIS A 172 10.06 -0.88 10.73
N PRO A 173 10.90 -1.89 11.03
CA PRO A 173 10.67 -2.84 12.12
C PRO A 173 10.53 -2.17 13.49
N ILE A 174 11.27 -1.10 13.74
CA ILE A 174 11.18 -0.38 15.02
C ILE A 174 9.89 0.46 15.10
N ARG A 175 9.43 1.05 13.99
CA ARG A 175 8.15 1.77 13.97
C ARG A 175 7.00 0.80 14.20
N GLU A 176 6.97 -0.31 13.46
CA GLU A 176 5.98 -1.37 13.61
C GLU A 176 5.96 -1.89 15.06
N PHE A 177 7.14 -2.09 15.68
CA PHE A 177 7.22 -2.48 17.09
C PHE A 177 6.61 -1.43 18.02
N ILE A 178 6.92 -0.15 17.82
CA ILE A 178 6.41 0.95 18.66
C ILE A 178 4.89 1.09 18.51
N GLU A 179 4.37 0.98 17.30
CA GLU A 179 2.94 1.11 16.97
C GLU A 179 2.10 -0.04 17.53
N ASN A 180 2.70 -1.24 17.67
CA ASN A 180 2.06 -2.42 18.22
C ASN A 180 2.27 -2.61 19.74
N LEU A 181 2.87 -1.62 20.42
CA LEU A 181 2.99 -1.69 21.88
C LEU A 181 1.61 -1.61 22.54
N PRO A 182 1.41 -2.32 23.66
CA PRO A 182 0.21 -2.17 24.47
C PRO A 182 0.08 -0.73 24.99
N GLU A 183 -1.15 -0.36 25.37
CA GLU A 183 -1.40 0.95 25.97
C GLU A 183 -0.49 1.18 27.20
N TRP A 184 0.09 2.38 27.28
CA TRP A 184 1.00 2.72 28.38
C TRP A 184 0.29 2.67 29.74
N ASP A 185 0.86 1.95 30.68
CA ASP A 185 0.39 1.79 32.06
C ASP A 185 0.58 3.05 32.94
N LYS A 186 1.03 4.15 32.36
CA LYS A 186 1.30 5.45 32.99
C LYS A 186 2.43 5.44 34.04
N VAL A 187 3.22 4.37 34.10
CA VAL A 187 4.38 4.28 35.00
C VAL A 187 5.64 4.77 34.29
N PRO A 188 6.25 5.89 34.71
CA PRO A 188 7.45 6.44 34.09
C PRO A 188 8.69 5.60 34.45
N ARG A 189 9.25 4.88 33.47
CA ARG A 189 10.45 4.03 33.65
C ARG A 189 11.69 4.53 32.93
N VAL A 190 11.53 5.51 32.05
CA VAL A 190 12.61 5.98 31.16
C VAL A 190 13.81 6.51 31.94
N ASP A 191 13.57 7.26 33.00
CA ASP A 191 14.65 7.92 33.76
C ASP A 191 15.43 6.96 34.65
N THR A 192 14.79 5.90 35.10
CA THR A 192 15.35 4.97 36.07
C THR A 192 15.85 3.67 35.46
N LEU A 193 15.72 3.47 34.13
CA LEU A 193 16.05 2.22 33.47
C LEU A 193 17.47 1.72 33.79
N LEU A 194 18.48 2.56 33.71
CA LEU A 194 19.86 2.17 34.03
C LEU A 194 20.09 1.97 35.54
N ILE A 195 19.32 2.68 36.37
CA ILE A 195 19.34 2.52 37.84
C ILE A 195 18.74 1.17 38.22
N ASP A 196 17.52 0.90 37.74
CA ASP A 196 16.74 -0.28 38.13
C ASP A 196 17.34 -1.58 37.59
N TYR A 197 17.90 -1.59 36.37
CA TYR A 197 18.37 -2.80 35.70
C TYR A 197 19.89 -3.01 35.74
N LEU A 198 20.68 -1.96 35.86
CA LEU A 198 22.15 -2.05 35.88
C LEU A 198 22.77 -1.62 37.21
N GLY A 199 21.96 -1.16 38.18
CA GLY A 199 22.45 -0.69 39.49
C GLY A 199 23.31 0.60 39.39
N ALA A 200 23.02 1.44 38.41
CA ALA A 200 23.69 2.75 38.30
C ALA A 200 23.27 3.68 39.47
N ASP A 201 24.14 4.63 39.82
CA ASP A 201 23.85 5.59 40.88
C ASP A 201 22.59 6.41 40.59
N ASP A 202 21.69 6.50 41.57
CA ASP A 202 20.48 7.33 41.43
C ASP A 202 20.84 8.82 41.65
N ASN A 203 21.15 9.51 40.55
CA ASN A 203 21.41 10.92 40.55
C ASN A 203 20.84 11.60 39.29
N GLY A 204 20.79 12.95 39.32
CA GLY A 204 20.22 13.74 38.24
C GLY A 204 20.94 13.57 36.89
N TYR A 205 22.24 13.28 36.91
CA TYR A 205 23.02 13.06 35.68
C TYR A 205 22.61 11.74 35.02
N VAL A 206 22.58 10.63 35.76
CA VAL A 206 22.18 9.29 35.22
C VAL A 206 20.77 9.33 34.67
N ARG A 207 19.81 9.91 35.41
CA ARG A 207 18.43 10.09 34.94
C ARG A 207 18.35 10.89 33.64
N ALA A 208 19.06 12.01 33.54
CA ALA A 208 19.08 12.87 32.35
C ALA A 208 19.72 12.17 31.15
N VAL A 209 20.82 11.45 31.32
CA VAL A 209 21.52 10.72 30.26
C VAL A 209 20.65 9.55 29.75
N THR A 210 20.04 8.79 30.66
CA THR A 210 19.12 7.70 30.29
C THR A 210 17.97 8.21 29.45
N ARG A 211 17.25 9.22 29.92
CA ARG A 211 16.15 9.85 29.17
C ARG A 211 16.60 10.36 27.81
N LYS A 212 17.66 11.13 27.73
CA LYS A 212 18.15 11.71 26.47
C LYS A 212 18.52 10.64 25.46
N THR A 213 19.18 9.58 25.88
CA THR A 213 19.61 8.50 24.97
C THR A 213 18.41 7.74 24.42
N LEU A 214 17.47 7.32 25.28
CA LEU A 214 16.29 6.57 24.84
C LEU A 214 15.35 7.41 23.97
N CYS A 215 15.09 8.67 24.37
CA CYS A 215 14.30 9.59 23.55
C CYS A 215 14.96 9.87 22.19
N ALA A 216 16.30 9.99 22.15
CA ALA A 216 17.01 10.20 20.90
C ALA A 216 16.95 8.98 19.98
N ALA A 217 17.02 7.76 20.54
CA ALA A 217 16.85 6.53 19.76
C ALA A 217 15.48 6.52 19.06
N ILE A 218 14.40 6.76 19.80
CA ILE A 218 13.05 6.84 19.23
C ILE A 218 12.94 8.00 18.22
N LYS A 219 13.46 9.17 18.56
CA LYS A 219 13.42 10.32 17.66
C LYS A 219 14.12 10.05 16.34
N ARG A 220 15.24 9.32 16.31
CA ARG A 220 15.93 8.95 15.06
C ARG A 220 15.14 8.02 14.18
N VAL A 221 14.33 7.14 14.76
CA VAL A 221 13.41 6.26 14.02
C VAL A 221 12.28 7.06 13.39
N LEU A 222 11.67 7.98 14.15
CA LEU A 222 10.52 8.76 13.68
C LEU A 222 10.93 9.91 12.75
N TYR A 223 12.11 10.50 12.98
CA TYR A 223 12.65 11.64 12.23
C TYR A 223 14.08 11.32 11.76
N PRO A 224 14.26 10.53 10.68
CA PRO A 224 15.56 10.20 10.13
C PRO A 224 16.38 11.46 9.84
N GLY A 225 17.70 11.41 10.12
CA GLY A 225 18.59 12.55 9.94
C GLY A 225 18.63 13.55 11.10
N CYS A 226 17.84 13.38 12.16
CA CYS A 226 17.94 14.23 13.34
C CYS A 226 19.30 14.06 14.02
N LYS A 227 19.90 15.21 14.45
CA LYS A 227 21.22 15.25 15.05
C LYS A 227 21.20 14.69 16.48
N PHE A 228 22.15 13.79 16.79
CA PHE A 228 22.45 13.31 18.12
C PHE A 228 23.93 12.90 18.19
N ASP A 229 24.77 13.76 18.70
CA ASP A 229 26.25 13.65 18.69
C ASP A 229 26.81 13.01 19.96
N SER A 230 25.96 12.54 20.87
CA SER A 230 26.40 11.93 22.12
C SER A 230 26.43 10.42 22.00
N MET A 231 27.37 9.79 22.71
CA MET A 231 27.49 8.35 22.83
C MET A 231 27.30 7.94 24.29
N LEU A 232 26.39 6.97 24.53
CA LEU A 232 26.24 6.38 25.86
C LEU A 232 27.36 5.36 26.09
N VAL A 233 28.16 5.60 27.16
CA VAL A 233 29.20 4.66 27.61
C VAL A 233 28.77 4.04 28.92
N LEU A 234 28.61 2.72 28.95
CA LEU A 234 28.29 1.95 30.15
C LEU A 234 29.62 1.42 30.74
N ASN A 235 30.09 2.02 31.83
CA ASN A 235 31.28 1.58 32.57
C ASN A 235 30.86 0.94 33.89
N GLY A 236 31.54 -0.16 34.26
CA GLY A 236 31.26 -0.90 35.51
C GLY A 236 31.80 -2.34 35.49
N PRO A 237 31.69 -3.07 36.61
CA PRO A 237 32.23 -4.41 36.77
C PRO A 237 31.68 -5.39 35.71
N GLN A 238 32.39 -6.50 35.52
CA GLN A 238 31.91 -7.60 34.70
C GLN A 238 30.71 -8.27 35.39
N GLY A 239 29.71 -8.72 34.60
CA GLY A 239 28.57 -9.46 35.12
C GLY A 239 27.34 -8.63 35.50
N VAL A 240 27.40 -7.30 35.51
CA VAL A 240 26.25 -6.44 35.87
C VAL A 240 25.16 -6.33 34.77
N GLY A 241 25.29 -7.07 33.66
CA GLY A 241 24.23 -7.11 32.64
C GLY A 241 24.33 -6.08 31.53
N LYS A 242 25.40 -5.28 31.43
CA LYS A 242 25.55 -4.24 30.39
C LYS A 242 25.33 -4.74 28.97
N SER A 243 26.00 -5.84 28.60
CA SER A 243 25.87 -6.44 27.27
C SER A 243 24.50 -7.08 27.07
N THR A 244 23.90 -7.64 28.12
CA THR A 244 22.56 -8.26 28.06
C THR A 244 21.49 -7.20 27.80
N LEU A 245 21.62 -6.00 28.37
CA LEU A 245 20.70 -4.90 28.13
C LEU A 245 20.70 -4.45 26.65
N ILE A 246 21.86 -4.50 25.99
CA ILE A 246 21.99 -4.06 24.58
C ILE A 246 21.66 -5.16 23.59
N ALA A 247 21.87 -6.45 23.96
CA ALA A 247 21.75 -7.59 23.03
C ALA A 247 20.33 -8.13 22.88
N LYS A 248 19.37 -7.72 23.70
CA LYS A 248 17.97 -8.12 23.66
C LYS A 248 17.05 -6.99 23.29
#